data_328dda95af75eb018d6cf057292005df
#
_entry.id   328dda95af75eb018d6cf057292005df
#
_cell.length_a   1.000
_cell.length_b   1.000
_cell.length_c   1.000
_cell.angle_alpha   90.00
_cell.angle_beta   90.00
_cell.angle_gamma   90.00
#
_symmetry.space_group_name_H-M   'P 1'
#
loop_
_entity.id
_entity.type
_entity.pdbx_description
1 polymer ?
#
loop_
_entity_poly.entity_id
_entity_poly.type
_entity_poly.pdbx_seq_one_letter_code
_entity_poly.pdbx_strand_id
1 'polypeptide(L)'
;MQRDFFARVEKAISSERLSVYASDGVDEKTAFARYLLNMALSQALYVPLQLCEVALRNAIHSYLVTVVRREDWFDEPSFRLTEWGASEVRKAKDKLARAQKPVTPGRVVAELQFGFWTSMFEAHYERTPFLPRGIKGVFPYLPKSLHNRKDRKNDLEHIRNLRNRVFHHERLLHWRDLDQQHALLLRLIGWLNPTLHELAFRLDRFALIRHRDGEESVAGRGVSRLDWKNWVRLR
;
A
#
# COMPACT_ATOMS: atom_id res chain seq x y z
N MET A 1 3.41 24.73 -30.33
CA MET A 1 3.86 23.38 -29.91
C MET A 1 3.53 23.05 -28.45
N GLN A 2 3.78 23.91 -27.46
CA GLN A 2 3.47 23.61 -26.03
C GLN A 2 1.97 23.53 -25.73
N ARG A 3 1.13 24.48 -26.19
CA ARG A 3 -0.34 24.45 -25.96
C ARG A 3 -1.00 23.20 -26.53
N ASP A 4 -0.56 22.77 -27.71
CA ASP A 4 -1.07 21.57 -28.36
C ASP A 4 -0.70 20.26 -27.61
N PHE A 5 0.47 20.23 -26.94
CA PHE A 5 0.87 19.08 -26.10
C PHE A 5 -0.06 18.93 -24.89
N PHE A 6 -0.31 20.01 -24.13
CA PHE A 6 -1.18 19.94 -22.95
C PHE A 6 -2.60 19.57 -23.33
N ALA A 7 -3.18 20.17 -24.35
CA ALA A 7 -4.52 19.84 -24.82
C ALA A 7 -4.66 18.36 -25.24
N ARG A 8 -3.63 17.78 -25.88
CA ARG A 8 -3.64 16.36 -26.24
C ARG A 8 -3.53 15.44 -25.03
N VAL A 9 -2.71 15.81 -24.05
CA VAL A 9 -2.55 15.05 -22.82
C VAL A 9 -3.83 15.14 -21.98
N GLU A 10 -4.42 16.31 -21.85
CA GLU A 10 -5.68 16.52 -21.16
C GLU A 10 -6.81 15.67 -21.76
N LYS A 11 -6.91 15.63 -23.09
CA LYS A 11 -7.88 14.78 -23.78
C LYS A 11 -7.71 13.28 -23.44
N ALA A 12 -6.47 12.83 -23.20
CA ALA A 12 -6.18 11.42 -22.88
C ALA A 12 -6.37 11.08 -21.40
N ILE A 13 -6.08 12.04 -20.50
CA ILE A 13 -6.13 11.84 -19.04
C ILE A 13 -7.50 12.22 -18.48
N SER A 14 -8.21 13.11 -19.10
CA SER A 14 -9.44 13.85 -18.79
C SER A 14 -9.21 15.13 -17.98
N SER A 15 -10.05 16.12 -18.26
CA SER A 15 -10.03 17.40 -17.54
C SER A 15 -10.44 17.26 -16.08
N GLU A 16 -11.38 16.38 -15.77
CA GLU A 16 -11.81 16.08 -14.39
C GLU A 16 -10.65 15.57 -13.56
N ARG A 17 -9.79 14.70 -14.14
CA ARG A 17 -8.64 14.17 -13.44
C ARG A 17 -7.55 15.22 -13.20
N LEU A 18 -7.33 16.13 -14.14
CA LEU A 18 -6.35 17.20 -14.00
C LEU A 18 -6.85 18.35 -13.12
N SER A 19 -8.16 18.61 -13.11
CA SER A 19 -8.76 19.72 -12.34
C SER A 19 -8.48 19.61 -10.83
N VAL A 20 -8.40 18.39 -10.27
CA VAL A 20 -8.09 18.19 -8.85
C VAL A 20 -6.67 18.67 -8.48
N TYR A 21 -5.79 18.86 -9.47
CA TYR A 21 -4.44 19.41 -9.29
C TYR A 21 -4.35 20.91 -9.59
N ALA A 22 -5.39 21.49 -10.19
CA ALA A 22 -5.52 22.91 -10.48
C ALA A 22 -6.14 23.73 -9.33
N SER A 23 -6.30 23.11 -8.13
CA SER A 23 -6.76 23.83 -6.94
C SER A 23 -5.87 25.06 -6.69
N ASP A 24 -6.45 26.11 -6.10
CA ASP A 24 -5.78 27.36 -5.73
C ASP A 24 -5.45 28.30 -6.90
N GLY A 25 -6.14 28.16 -8.04
CA GLY A 25 -6.00 29.06 -9.19
C GLY A 25 -4.66 29.00 -9.91
N VAL A 26 -3.95 27.86 -9.78
CA VAL A 26 -2.67 27.65 -10.47
C VAL A 26 -2.88 27.46 -11.97
N ASP A 27 -1.86 27.79 -12.77
CA ASP A 27 -1.89 27.60 -14.19
C ASP A 27 -1.85 26.12 -14.59
N GLU A 28 -2.20 25.81 -15.83
CA GLU A 28 -2.28 24.46 -16.41
C GLU A 28 -0.95 23.69 -16.29
N LYS A 29 0.19 24.38 -16.46
CA LYS A 29 1.52 23.76 -16.34
C LYS A 29 1.79 23.30 -14.92
N THR A 30 1.45 24.13 -13.95
CA THR A 30 1.59 23.83 -12.52
C THR A 30 0.68 22.68 -12.12
N ALA A 31 -0.58 22.66 -12.60
CA ALA A 31 -1.49 21.56 -12.36
C ALA A 31 -0.94 20.24 -12.93
N PHE A 32 -0.42 20.27 -14.15
CA PHE A 32 0.19 19.09 -14.77
C PHE A 32 1.46 18.63 -14.05
N ALA A 33 2.31 19.56 -13.61
CA ALA A 33 3.49 19.22 -12.82
C ALA A 33 3.13 18.56 -11.47
N ARG A 34 2.09 19.06 -10.78
CA ARG A 34 1.54 18.42 -9.58
C ARG A 34 1.02 17.01 -9.88
N TYR A 35 0.36 16.80 -11.02
CA TYR A 35 -0.05 15.47 -11.44
C TYR A 35 1.13 14.52 -11.63
N LEU A 36 2.20 14.96 -12.31
CA LEU A 36 3.43 14.18 -12.48
C LEU A 36 4.13 13.89 -11.15
N LEU A 37 4.16 14.86 -10.24
CA LEU A 37 4.71 14.67 -8.90
C LEU A 37 3.91 13.61 -8.13
N ASN A 38 2.58 13.63 -8.22
CA ASN A 38 1.74 12.60 -7.63
C ASN A 38 2.04 11.20 -8.18
N MET A 39 2.28 11.08 -9.49
CA MET A 39 2.70 9.82 -10.11
C MET A 39 4.06 9.35 -9.58
N ALA A 40 5.04 10.27 -9.45
CA ALA A 40 6.36 9.95 -8.92
C ALA A 40 6.30 9.49 -7.45
N LEU A 41 5.49 10.14 -6.61
CA LEU A 41 5.24 9.73 -5.22
C LEU A 41 4.57 8.36 -5.16
N SER A 42 3.56 8.10 -6.01
CA SER A 42 2.90 6.79 -6.10
C SER A 42 3.90 5.70 -6.50
N GLN A 43 4.77 5.98 -7.46
CA GLN A 43 5.84 5.06 -7.89
C GLN A 43 6.82 4.77 -6.75
N ALA A 44 7.21 5.79 -5.97
CA ALA A 44 8.12 5.61 -4.84
C ALA A 44 7.49 4.76 -3.71
N LEU A 45 6.20 4.92 -3.47
CA LEU A 45 5.47 4.16 -2.46
C LEU A 45 5.14 2.72 -2.89
N TYR A 46 5.14 2.43 -4.20
CA TYR A 46 4.77 1.11 -4.72
C TYR A 46 5.64 -0.01 -4.14
N VAL A 47 6.96 0.15 -4.18
CA VAL A 47 7.90 -0.89 -3.70
C VAL A 47 7.71 -1.22 -2.22
N PRO A 48 7.76 -0.25 -1.28
CA PRO A 48 7.56 -0.57 0.13
C PRO A 48 6.15 -1.08 0.44
N LEU A 49 5.10 -0.61 -0.26
CA LEU A 49 3.74 -1.16 -0.10
C LEU A 49 3.67 -2.62 -0.52
N GLN A 50 4.26 -2.98 -1.67
CA GLN A 50 4.31 -4.37 -2.13
C GLN A 50 5.08 -5.26 -1.14
N LEU A 51 6.24 -4.83 -0.66
CA LEU A 51 7.02 -5.58 0.32
C LEU A 51 6.23 -5.79 1.62
N CYS A 52 5.54 -4.75 2.12
CA CYS A 52 4.71 -4.85 3.30
C CYS A 52 3.53 -5.83 3.11
N GLU A 53 2.80 -5.73 2.00
CA GLU A 53 1.67 -6.60 1.68
C GLU A 53 2.08 -8.07 1.62
N VAL A 54 3.16 -8.38 0.90
CA VAL A 54 3.66 -9.75 0.76
C VAL A 54 4.20 -10.29 2.08
N ALA A 55 4.96 -9.49 2.83
CA ALA A 55 5.52 -9.90 4.12
C ALA A 55 4.43 -10.13 5.17
N LEU A 56 3.45 -9.24 5.27
CA LEU A 56 2.32 -9.38 6.21
C LEU A 56 1.51 -10.64 5.89
N ARG A 57 1.14 -10.84 4.64
CA ARG A 57 0.43 -12.04 4.19
C ARG A 57 1.17 -13.31 4.59
N ASN A 58 2.45 -13.40 4.28
CA ASN A 58 3.26 -14.57 4.56
C ASN A 58 3.45 -14.79 6.07
N ALA A 59 3.66 -13.72 6.84
CA ALA A 59 3.80 -13.82 8.29
C ALA A 59 2.50 -14.32 8.97
N ILE A 60 1.34 -13.80 8.56
CA ILE A 60 0.03 -14.27 9.07
C ILE A 60 -0.18 -15.73 8.66
N HIS A 61 0.02 -16.08 7.40
CA HIS A 61 -0.15 -17.44 6.91
C HIS A 61 0.74 -18.42 7.69
N SER A 62 2.05 -18.17 7.78
CA SER A 62 2.98 -19.02 8.50
C SER A 62 2.62 -19.17 9.97
N TYR A 63 2.21 -18.09 10.64
CA TYR A 63 1.77 -18.15 12.02
C TYR A 63 0.51 -19.03 12.17
N LEU A 64 -0.48 -18.87 11.29
CA LEU A 64 -1.72 -19.65 11.33
C LEU A 64 -1.48 -21.12 11.03
N VAL A 65 -0.61 -21.44 10.07
CA VAL A 65 -0.16 -22.83 9.82
C VAL A 65 0.42 -23.45 11.09
N THR A 66 1.24 -22.70 11.83
CA THR A 66 1.83 -23.18 13.09
C THR A 66 0.79 -23.44 14.17
N VAL A 67 -0.19 -22.54 14.31
CA VAL A 67 -1.21 -22.63 15.38
C VAL A 67 -2.29 -23.66 15.06
N VAL A 68 -2.77 -23.68 13.82
CA VAL A 68 -3.85 -24.55 13.35
C VAL A 68 -3.30 -25.93 12.91
N ARG A 69 -1.99 -26.02 12.66
CA ARG A 69 -1.27 -27.23 12.21
C ARG A 69 -1.73 -27.78 10.87
N ARG A 70 -2.16 -26.89 9.97
CA ARG A 70 -2.52 -27.23 8.58
C ARG A 70 -2.37 -26.00 7.67
N GLU A 71 -1.99 -26.23 6.42
CA GLU A 71 -1.77 -25.15 5.44
C GLU A 71 -3.08 -24.49 4.99
N ASP A 72 -4.16 -25.25 4.95
CA ASP A 72 -5.51 -24.81 4.59
C ASP A 72 -6.32 -24.37 5.84
N TRP A 73 -5.66 -23.68 6.77
CA TRP A 73 -6.23 -23.18 8.03
C TRP A 73 -7.54 -22.40 7.85
N PHE A 74 -7.73 -21.80 6.69
CA PHE A 74 -8.94 -21.04 6.34
C PHE A 74 -10.17 -21.94 6.08
N ASP A 75 -9.98 -23.25 5.95
CA ASP A 75 -11.04 -24.25 5.86
C ASP A 75 -11.27 -24.98 7.19
N GLU A 76 -10.50 -24.66 8.23
CA GLU A 76 -10.63 -25.27 9.53
C GLU A 76 -11.85 -24.71 10.29
N PRO A 77 -12.86 -25.55 10.61
CA PRO A 77 -14.08 -25.07 11.26
C PRO A 77 -13.85 -24.39 12.63
N SER A 78 -12.79 -24.79 13.35
CA SER A 78 -12.42 -24.21 14.62
C SER A 78 -11.81 -22.80 14.50
N PHE A 79 -11.26 -22.48 13.32
CA PHE A 79 -10.78 -21.14 12.99
C PHE A 79 -11.91 -20.35 12.31
N ARG A 80 -12.74 -19.71 13.12
CA ARG A 80 -13.93 -19.01 12.63
C ARG A 80 -13.56 -17.72 11.90
N LEU A 81 -13.43 -17.80 10.57
CA LEU A 81 -13.41 -16.61 9.73
C LEU A 81 -14.70 -15.79 9.90
N THR A 82 -14.60 -14.46 9.75
CA THR A 82 -15.80 -13.65 9.55
C THR A 82 -16.54 -14.10 8.30
N GLU A 83 -17.84 -13.82 8.18
CA GLU A 83 -18.62 -14.13 6.99
C GLU A 83 -17.99 -13.53 5.73
N TRP A 84 -17.53 -12.27 5.83
CA TRP A 84 -16.78 -11.61 4.77
C TRP A 84 -15.47 -12.35 4.44
N GLY A 85 -14.66 -12.72 5.45
CA GLY A 85 -13.42 -13.46 5.26
C GLY A 85 -13.63 -14.80 4.58
N ALA A 86 -14.65 -15.56 5.00
CA ALA A 86 -15.03 -16.82 4.34
C ALA A 86 -15.50 -16.60 2.88
N SER A 87 -16.19 -15.51 2.60
CA SER A 87 -16.56 -15.12 1.24
C SER A 87 -15.34 -14.84 0.36
N GLU A 88 -14.33 -14.12 0.89
CA GLU A 88 -13.10 -13.84 0.14
C GLU A 88 -12.31 -15.12 -0.18
N VAL A 89 -12.24 -16.08 0.77
CA VAL A 89 -11.63 -17.40 0.52
C VAL A 89 -12.38 -18.16 -0.58
N ARG A 90 -13.72 -18.18 -0.55
CA ARG A 90 -14.52 -18.81 -1.63
C ARG A 90 -14.24 -18.14 -2.99
N LYS A 91 -14.26 -16.80 -3.06
CA LYS A 91 -13.95 -16.07 -4.29
C LYS A 91 -12.56 -16.40 -4.84
N ALA A 92 -11.54 -16.51 -3.96
CA ALA A 92 -10.19 -16.88 -4.35
C ALA A 92 -10.15 -18.29 -4.95
N LYS A 93 -10.82 -19.28 -4.33
CA LYS A 93 -10.94 -20.64 -4.85
C LYS A 93 -11.67 -20.69 -6.19
N ASP A 94 -12.81 -20.00 -6.30
CA ASP A 94 -13.59 -19.93 -7.54
C ASP A 94 -12.79 -19.29 -8.69
N LYS A 95 -12.01 -18.25 -8.39
CA LYS A 95 -11.14 -17.61 -9.38
C LYS A 95 -10.09 -18.58 -9.92
N LEU A 96 -9.45 -19.33 -9.03
CA LEU A 96 -8.48 -20.36 -9.41
C LEU A 96 -9.13 -21.48 -10.27
N ALA A 97 -10.29 -21.97 -9.85
CA ALA A 97 -11.03 -23.01 -10.56
C ALA A 97 -11.43 -22.54 -11.97
N ARG A 98 -12.00 -21.33 -12.11
CA ARG A 98 -12.35 -20.73 -13.42
C ARG A 98 -11.12 -20.57 -14.33
N ALA A 99 -9.96 -20.25 -13.74
CA ALA A 99 -8.69 -20.15 -14.47
C ALA A 99 -8.03 -21.52 -14.73
N GLN A 100 -8.70 -22.62 -14.39
CA GLN A 100 -8.20 -24.01 -14.52
C GLN A 100 -6.86 -24.23 -13.80
N LYS A 101 -6.61 -23.49 -12.72
CA LYS A 101 -5.42 -23.63 -11.89
C LYS A 101 -5.71 -24.54 -10.69
N PRO A 102 -4.77 -25.39 -10.26
CA PRO A 102 -4.93 -26.19 -9.04
C PRO A 102 -5.25 -25.30 -7.83
N VAL A 103 -6.29 -25.66 -7.07
CA VAL A 103 -6.70 -24.95 -5.85
C VAL A 103 -5.86 -25.48 -4.68
N THR A 104 -4.63 -24.98 -4.54
CA THR A 104 -3.74 -25.31 -3.43
C THR A 104 -3.75 -24.21 -2.38
N PRO A 105 -3.44 -24.52 -1.09
CA PRO A 105 -3.41 -23.52 -0.02
C PRO A 105 -2.57 -22.28 -0.37
N GLY A 106 -1.35 -22.46 -0.86
CA GLY A 106 -0.47 -21.36 -1.24
C GLY A 106 -1.03 -20.49 -2.37
N ARG A 107 -1.77 -21.06 -3.33
CA ARG A 107 -2.43 -20.29 -4.39
C ARG A 107 -3.64 -19.52 -3.88
N VAL A 108 -4.44 -20.11 -3.01
CA VAL A 108 -5.55 -19.39 -2.34
C VAL A 108 -5.01 -18.20 -1.56
N VAL A 109 -3.97 -18.42 -0.75
CA VAL A 109 -3.27 -17.36 -0.01
C VAL A 109 -2.78 -16.23 -0.93
N ALA A 110 -2.24 -16.57 -2.10
CA ALA A 110 -1.75 -15.58 -3.07
C ALA A 110 -2.87 -14.76 -3.75
N GLU A 111 -4.08 -15.32 -3.87
CA GLU A 111 -5.23 -14.63 -4.43
C GLU A 111 -5.96 -13.73 -3.43
N LEU A 112 -5.75 -13.92 -2.13
CA LEU A 112 -6.36 -13.09 -1.10
C LEU A 112 -5.75 -11.68 -1.08
N GLN A 113 -6.61 -10.67 -1.10
CA GLN A 113 -6.20 -9.27 -1.18
C GLN A 113 -5.69 -8.73 0.16
N PHE A 114 -4.98 -7.60 0.12
CA PHE A 114 -4.43 -6.95 1.32
C PHE A 114 -5.48 -6.68 2.40
N GLY A 115 -6.71 -6.29 2.01
CA GLY A 115 -7.83 -6.10 2.93
C GLY A 115 -8.16 -7.32 3.78
N PHE A 116 -8.07 -8.52 3.21
CA PHE A 116 -8.26 -9.77 3.96
C PHE A 116 -7.23 -9.89 5.10
N TRP A 117 -5.96 -9.66 4.79
CA TRP A 117 -4.88 -9.78 5.77
C TRP A 117 -4.93 -8.74 6.87
N THR A 118 -5.31 -7.49 6.54
CA THR A 118 -5.48 -6.45 7.56
C THR A 118 -6.70 -6.69 8.45
N SER A 119 -7.77 -7.29 7.94
CA SER A 119 -8.96 -7.62 8.72
C SER A 119 -8.72 -8.67 9.80
N MET A 120 -7.66 -9.47 9.69
CA MET A 120 -7.29 -10.46 10.70
C MET A 120 -6.99 -9.84 12.09
N PHE A 121 -6.78 -8.52 12.15
CA PHE A 121 -6.57 -7.79 13.39
C PHE A 121 -7.86 -7.17 13.97
N GLU A 122 -9.04 -7.49 13.43
CA GLU A 122 -10.32 -7.05 13.96
C GLU A 122 -10.69 -7.78 15.26
N ALA A 123 -11.59 -7.18 16.05
CA ALA A 123 -12.00 -7.68 17.35
C ALA A 123 -12.59 -9.12 17.31
N HIS A 124 -13.20 -9.51 16.20
CA HIS A 124 -13.70 -10.86 15.97
C HIS A 124 -12.64 -11.93 16.25
N TYR A 125 -11.39 -11.68 15.84
CA TYR A 125 -10.30 -12.66 15.97
C TYR A 125 -9.66 -12.72 17.35
N GLU A 126 -10.04 -11.87 18.31
CA GLU A 126 -9.57 -11.94 19.72
C GLU A 126 -9.97 -13.25 20.42
N ARG A 127 -11.07 -13.88 19.96
CA ARG A 127 -11.58 -15.14 20.50
C ARG A 127 -11.15 -16.37 19.69
N THR A 128 -10.22 -16.18 18.76
CA THR A 128 -9.68 -17.27 17.95
C THR A 128 -8.26 -17.63 18.40
N PRO A 129 -7.73 -18.78 17.97
CA PRO A 129 -6.32 -19.13 18.23
C PRO A 129 -5.31 -18.10 17.70
N PHE A 130 -5.73 -17.22 16.78
CA PHE A 130 -4.85 -16.20 16.19
C PHE A 130 -4.45 -15.11 17.18
N LEU A 131 -5.41 -14.50 17.88
CA LEU A 131 -5.16 -13.40 18.82
C LEU A 131 -5.36 -13.85 20.28
N PRO A 132 -4.68 -13.22 21.25
CA PRO A 132 -3.74 -12.11 21.14
C PRO A 132 -2.31 -12.50 20.79
N ARG A 133 -1.94 -13.79 20.84
CA ARG A 133 -0.56 -14.26 20.62
C ARG A 133 -0.06 -14.00 19.20
N GLY A 134 -0.95 -13.90 18.23
CA GLY A 134 -0.64 -13.64 16.82
C GLY A 134 0.08 -12.32 16.59
N ILE A 135 -0.12 -11.30 17.42
CA ILE A 135 0.61 -10.04 17.29
C ILE A 135 2.12 -10.30 17.35
N LYS A 136 2.59 -11.02 18.37
CA LYS A 136 4.01 -11.39 18.49
C LYS A 136 4.44 -12.37 17.40
N GLY A 137 3.58 -13.28 17.01
CA GLY A 137 3.89 -14.29 15.98
C GLY A 137 4.05 -13.67 14.59
N VAL A 138 3.20 -12.67 14.27
CA VAL A 138 3.23 -11.97 12.98
C VAL A 138 4.30 -10.87 12.96
N PHE A 139 4.48 -10.15 14.08
CA PHE A 139 5.45 -9.08 14.22
C PHE A 139 6.52 -9.43 15.26
N PRO A 140 7.45 -10.36 14.96
CA PRO A 140 8.40 -10.87 15.95
C PRO A 140 9.37 -9.80 16.48
N TYR A 141 9.57 -8.72 15.73
CA TYR A 141 10.46 -7.61 16.09
C TYR A 141 9.71 -6.38 16.63
N LEU A 142 8.41 -6.48 16.85
CA LEU A 142 7.63 -5.43 17.48
C LEU A 142 8.01 -5.31 18.96
N PRO A 143 8.29 -4.10 19.49
CA PRO A 143 8.52 -3.89 20.92
C PRO A 143 7.32 -4.36 21.76
N LYS A 144 7.58 -5.01 22.88
CA LYS A 144 6.51 -5.57 23.76
C LYS A 144 5.49 -4.52 24.20
N SER A 145 5.92 -3.29 24.46
CA SER A 145 5.06 -2.16 24.82
C SER A 145 4.03 -1.80 23.73
N LEU A 146 4.26 -2.21 22.48
CA LEU A 146 3.39 -1.95 21.35
C LEU A 146 2.51 -3.14 20.97
N HIS A 147 2.48 -4.22 21.76
CA HIS A 147 1.67 -5.41 21.50
C HIS A 147 0.17 -5.18 21.79
N ASN A 148 -0.40 -4.15 21.19
CA ASN A 148 -1.81 -3.82 21.29
C ASN A 148 -2.51 -4.10 19.94
N ARG A 149 -3.59 -4.91 19.98
CA ARG A 149 -4.34 -5.27 18.77
C ARG A 149 -4.97 -4.04 18.10
N LYS A 150 -5.60 -3.16 18.90
CA LYS A 150 -6.30 -1.99 18.38
C LYS A 150 -5.36 -1.05 17.62
N ASP A 151 -4.15 -0.85 18.16
CA ASP A 151 -3.14 -0.03 17.52
C ASP A 151 -2.65 -0.68 16.22
N ARG A 152 -2.39 -1.99 16.24
CA ARG A 152 -1.98 -2.73 15.01
C ARG A 152 -3.08 -2.72 13.95
N LYS A 153 -4.34 -2.89 14.34
CA LYS A 153 -5.48 -2.75 13.42
C LYS A 153 -5.50 -1.36 12.79
N ASN A 154 -5.35 -0.30 13.59
CA ASN A 154 -5.35 1.08 13.09
C ASN A 154 -4.16 1.34 12.15
N ASP A 155 -2.95 0.93 12.53
CA ASP A 155 -1.77 1.06 11.67
C ASP A 155 -1.96 0.40 10.31
N LEU A 156 -2.46 -0.84 10.32
CA LEU A 156 -2.71 -1.60 9.10
C LEU A 156 -3.84 -0.99 8.25
N GLU A 157 -4.84 -0.36 8.88
CA GLU A 157 -5.90 0.35 8.18
C GLU A 157 -5.37 1.62 7.49
N HIS A 158 -4.49 2.38 8.15
CA HIS A 158 -3.79 3.52 7.53
C HIS A 158 -3.01 3.08 6.29
N ILE A 159 -2.22 2.01 6.40
CA ILE A 159 -1.45 1.51 5.26
C ILE A 159 -2.34 0.94 4.15
N ARG A 160 -3.45 0.28 4.51
CA ARG A 160 -4.44 -0.17 3.52
C ARG A 160 -5.04 1.01 2.75
N ASN A 161 -5.38 2.09 3.44
CA ASN A 161 -5.91 3.29 2.81
C ASN A 161 -4.87 3.96 1.90
N LEU A 162 -3.63 4.08 2.34
CA LEU A 162 -2.52 4.57 1.52
C LEU A 162 -2.33 3.69 0.27
N ARG A 163 -2.28 2.37 0.45
CA ARG A 163 -2.15 1.39 -0.64
C ARG A 163 -3.29 1.56 -1.66
N ASN A 164 -4.53 1.63 -1.19
CA ASN A 164 -5.68 1.77 -2.08
C ASN A 164 -5.58 3.05 -2.92
N ARG A 165 -5.21 4.18 -2.32
CA ARG A 165 -5.02 5.43 -3.06
C ARG A 165 -3.92 5.35 -4.11
N VAL A 166 -2.78 4.75 -3.76
CA VAL A 166 -1.67 4.55 -4.71
C VAL A 166 -2.13 3.70 -5.90
N PHE A 167 -2.79 2.58 -5.63
CA PHE A 167 -3.20 1.62 -6.67
C PHE A 167 -4.44 2.04 -7.46
N HIS A 168 -5.28 2.93 -6.92
CA HIS A 168 -6.38 3.57 -7.64
C HIS A 168 -5.98 4.90 -8.29
N HIS A 169 -4.69 5.24 -8.26
CA HIS A 169 -4.13 6.44 -8.87
C HIS A 169 -4.76 7.73 -8.33
N GLU A 170 -5.15 7.75 -7.06
CA GLU A 170 -5.74 8.90 -6.42
C GLU A 170 -4.70 9.95 -6.03
N ARG A 171 -5.17 11.17 -5.74
CA ARG A 171 -4.28 12.27 -5.32
C ARG A 171 -3.75 12.02 -3.91
N LEU A 172 -2.40 12.06 -3.75
CA LEU A 172 -1.68 11.94 -2.48
C LEU A 172 -1.19 13.29 -1.94
N LEU A 173 -0.95 14.26 -2.82
CA LEU A 173 -0.30 15.54 -2.49
C LEU A 173 -1.00 16.36 -1.41
N HIS A 174 -2.31 16.19 -1.23
CA HIS A 174 -3.09 16.90 -0.21
C HIS A 174 -3.00 16.26 1.19
N TRP A 175 -2.39 15.07 1.32
CA TRP A 175 -2.25 14.42 2.60
C TRP A 175 -1.13 15.04 3.41
N ARG A 176 -1.51 15.67 4.53
CA ARG A 176 -0.57 16.34 5.43
C ARG A 176 0.28 15.37 6.23
N ASP A 177 -0.20 14.16 6.42
CA ASP A 177 0.42 13.07 7.18
C ASP A 177 1.11 12.02 6.31
N LEU A 178 1.31 12.30 5.01
CA LEU A 178 1.89 11.33 4.06
C LEU A 178 3.29 10.87 4.49
N ASP A 179 4.11 11.77 5.05
CA ASP A 179 5.43 11.45 5.58
C ASP A 179 5.35 10.52 6.80
N GLN A 180 4.36 10.73 7.66
CA GLN A 180 4.11 9.87 8.83
C GLN A 180 3.62 8.49 8.41
N GLN A 181 2.78 8.40 7.39
CA GLN A 181 2.30 7.14 6.83
C GLN A 181 3.42 6.36 6.14
N HIS A 182 4.31 7.04 5.41
CA HIS A 182 5.51 6.42 4.84
C HIS A 182 6.42 5.88 5.95
N ALA A 183 6.68 6.66 7.00
CA ALA A 183 7.47 6.21 8.14
C ALA A 183 6.81 5.02 8.88
N LEU A 184 5.48 5.02 9.01
CA LEU A 184 4.73 3.89 9.57
C LEU A 184 4.89 2.63 8.71
N LEU A 185 4.80 2.76 7.39
CA LEU A 185 4.99 1.66 6.44
C LEU A 185 6.36 1.00 6.61
N LEU A 186 7.43 1.79 6.67
CA LEU A 186 8.79 1.26 6.89
C LEU A 186 8.92 0.60 8.27
N ARG A 187 8.34 1.19 9.34
CA ARG A 187 8.33 0.56 10.67
C ARG A 187 7.61 -0.79 10.67
N LEU A 188 6.45 -0.90 10.02
CA LEU A 188 5.72 -2.17 9.89
C LEU A 188 6.56 -3.24 9.21
N ILE A 189 7.24 -2.89 8.12
CA ILE A 189 8.19 -3.80 7.45
C ILE A 189 9.29 -4.24 8.42
N GLY A 190 9.85 -3.32 9.20
CA GLY A 190 10.88 -3.61 10.20
C GLY A 190 10.38 -4.53 11.32
N TRP A 191 9.15 -4.37 11.79
CA TRP A 191 8.55 -5.25 12.78
C TRP A 191 8.25 -6.65 12.24
N LEU A 192 7.99 -6.77 10.93
CA LEU A 192 7.84 -8.05 10.25
C LEU A 192 9.21 -8.72 10.03
N ASN A 193 10.18 -7.96 9.49
CA ASN A 193 11.51 -8.48 9.16
C ASN A 193 12.54 -7.33 8.98
N PRO A 194 13.60 -7.26 9.83
CA PRO A 194 14.62 -6.21 9.74
C PRO A 194 15.42 -6.22 8.43
N THR A 195 15.72 -7.38 7.87
CA THR A 195 16.43 -7.49 6.60
C THR A 195 15.59 -6.96 5.45
N LEU A 196 14.28 -7.23 5.48
CA LEU A 196 13.34 -6.68 4.50
C LEU A 196 13.21 -5.17 4.65
N HIS A 197 13.27 -4.65 5.87
CA HIS A 197 13.31 -3.21 6.13
C HIS A 197 14.56 -2.56 5.52
N GLU A 198 15.73 -3.17 5.69
CA GLU A 198 16.97 -2.68 5.06
C GLU A 198 16.83 -2.65 3.53
N LEU A 199 16.28 -3.70 2.93
CA LEU A 199 16.02 -3.73 1.49
C LEU A 199 15.05 -2.61 1.08
N ALA A 200 13.93 -2.45 1.80
CA ALA A 200 12.95 -1.41 1.53
C ALA A 200 13.59 -0.02 1.61
N PHE A 201 14.40 0.23 2.64
CA PHE A 201 15.11 1.50 2.85
C PHE A 201 16.10 1.81 1.72
N ARG A 202 16.84 0.80 1.24
CA ARG A 202 17.80 0.98 0.11
C ARG A 202 17.12 1.27 -1.22
N LEU A 203 15.89 0.79 -1.41
CA LEU A 203 15.08 1.00 -2.62
C LEU A 203 14.19 2.24 -2.51
N ASP A 204 14.09 2.82 -1.33
CA ASP A 204 13.19 3.93 -1.05
C ASP A 204 13.66 5.23 -1.75
N ARG A 205 12.73 5.81 -2.49
CA ARG A 205 12.93 7.09 -3.18
C ARG A 205 11.95 8.17 -2.72
N PHE A 206 11.10 7.85 -1.72
CA PHE A 206 10.03 8.73 -1.30
C PHE A 206 10.56 10.09 -0.82
N ALA A 207 11.54 10.08 0.10
CA ALA A 207 12.13 11.31 0.64
C ALA A 207 12.77 12.18 -0.45
N LEU A 208 13.47 11.55 -1.42
CA LEU A 208 14.08 12.26 -2.54
C LEU A 208 13.06 13.00 -3.42
N ILE A 209 11.87 12.41 -3.59
CA ILE A 209 10.80 13.00 -4.40
C ILE A 209 10.01 14.00 -3.57
N ARG A 210 9.69 13.66 -2.32
CA ARG A 210 8.83 14.45 -1.44
C ARG A 210 9.46 15.76 -1.00
N HIS A 211 10.75 15.75 -0.64
CA HIS A 211 11.45 16.91 -0.07
C HIS A 211 12.16 17.76 -1.12
N ARG A 212 12.49 17.21 -2.28
CA ARG A 212 13.12 17.96 -3.37
C ARG A 212 12.24 19.13 -3.86
N ASP A 213 10.92 18.95 -3.81
CA ASP A 213 9.95 20.01 -4.15
C ASP A 213 9.46 20.78 -2.92
N GLY A 214 9.66 20.26 -1.70
CA GLY A 214 9.24 20.92 -0.45
C GLY A 214 10.06 22.15 -0.10
N GLU A 215 11.37 22.12 -0.31
CA GLU A 215 12.23 23.27 -0.06
C GLU A 215 12.03 24.39 -1.10
N GLU A 216 11.70 24.05 -2.34
CA GLU A 216 11.37 25.03 -3.39
C GLU A 216 9.93 25.56 -3.28
N SER A 217 8.99 24.76 -2.74
CA SER A 217 7.58 25.13 -2.58
C SER A 217 7.35 26.15 -1.46
N VAL A 218 8.11 26.06 -0.37
CA VAL A 218 8.05 27.07 0.73
C VAL A 218 8.62 28.42 0.29
N ALA A 219 9.47 28.44 -0.74
CA ALA A 219 10.06 29.66 -1.27
C ALA A 219 9.28 30.28 -2.45
N GLY A 220 8.10 29.76 -2.81
CA GLY A 220 7.28 30.31 -3.90
C GLY A 220 7.91 30.19 -5.30
N ARG A 221 8.96 29.38 -5.44
CA ARG A 221 9.69 29.14 -6.71
C ARG A 221 9.59 27.68 -7.06
N GLY A 222 8.35 27.25 -7.28
CA GLY A 222 8.04 25.86 -7.42
C GLY A 222 8.55 25.21 -8.69
N VAL A 223 7.90 24.31 -9.07
CA VAL A 223 7.75 23.39 -10.19
C VAL A 223 8.38 23.76 -11.55
N SER A 224 9.10 24.90 -11.67
CA SER A 224 9.73 25.35 -12.92
C SER A 224 10.93 24.51 -13.38
N ARG A 225 11.38 23.51 -12.59
CA ARG A 225 12.54 22.66 -12.91
C ARG A 225 12.27 21.17 -12.97
N LEU A 226 11.05 20.72 -13.14
CA LEU A 226 10.85 19.47 -13.86
C LEU A 226 11.31 19.76 -15.28
N ASP A 227 12.57 19.42 -15.60
CA ASP A 227 13.11 19.58 -16.95
C ASP A 227 12.43 18.56 -17.86
N TRP A 228 11.17 18.88 -18.19
CA TRP A 228 10.32 18.08 -19.05
C TRP A 228 10.97 17.86 -20.44
N LYS A 229 11.93 18.73 -20.83
CA LYS A 229 12.71 18.60 -22.07
C LYS A 229 13.58 17.33 -22.06
N ASN A 230 14.02 16.87 -20.89
CA ASN A 230 14.78 15.62 -20.75
C ASN A 230 13.88 14.39 -20.67
N TRP A 231 12.61 14.52 -20.23
CA TRP A 231 11.66 13.40 -20.19
C TRP A 231 11.18 12.98 -21.61
N VAL A 232 11.11 13.92 -22.56
CA VAL A 232 10.68 13.66 -23.95
C VAL A 232 11.82 13.09 -24.80
N ARG A 233 13.06 13.07 -24.32
CA ARG A 233 14.24 12.56 -25.05
C ARG A 233 14.58 11.09 -24.81
N LEU A 234 13.79 10.35 -24.04
CA LEU A 234 13.95 8.89 -23.93
C LEU A 234 13.19 8.21 -25.08
N ARG A 235 13.74 8.32 -26.27
CA ARG A 235 13.60 7.41 -27.42
C ARG A 235 14.98 6.87 -27.76
#